data_ee891db77b438f153ceefc54f1b862f1
#
_entry.id   ee891db77b438f153ceefc54f1b862f1
#
_cell.length_a   1.000
_cell.length_b   1.000
_cell.length_c   1.000
_cell.angle_alpha   90.00
_cell.angle_beta   90.00
_cell.angle_gamma   90.00
#
_symmetry.space_group_name_H-M   'P 1'
#
loop_
_entity.id
_entity.type
_entity.pdbx_description
1 polymer ?
#
loop_
_entity_poly.entity_id
_entity_poly.type
_entity_poly.pdbx_seq_one_letter_code
_entity_poly.pdbx_strand_id
1 'polypeptide(L)'
;MSATAKDIVKWALSQVGYKESPPGSNKTKYGKAYGLNGQPWCVIFVWVDFYANKASALFYGGKKTAYCPDLWRYYKAHKQAFKDIKKAKPGDLVFFDWNGNGTPEHVGIVYKNPGGGYVKTVEGNTSTSSNDNGGRVMKRKRHKSVILGFVRPKYKKPKKTLIKADSASKKKKAKKIDYKKLPILKEGSRGKAVKYIQKKLKKKPDGIFGPATEKAVKKFQKKHGLTPDGIVGPNTWKILIK
;
A
#
# COMPACT_ATOMS: atom_id res chain seq x y z
N MET A 1 -18.64 14.12 -2.64
CA MET A 1 -17.20 14.44 -2.44
C MET A 1 -16.42 13.39 -3.19
N SER A 2 -15.46 13.71 -4.05
CA SER A 2 -14.68 12.69 -4.77
C SER A 2 -13.48 12.24 -3.94
N ALA A 3 -13.20 10.93 -3.90
CA ALA A 3 -12.15 10.31 -3.13
C ALA A 3 -10.75 10.71 -3.57
N THR A 4 -9.79 10.56 -2.66
CA THR A 4 -8.36 10.66 -2.94
C THR A 4 -7.79 9.27 -3.28
N ALA A 5 -6.62 9.23 -3.90
CA ALA A 5 -5.88 7.97 -4.10
C ALA A 5 -5.63 7.20 -2.79
N LYS A 6 -5.46 7.94 -1.67
CA LYS A 6 -5.26 7.36 -0.34
C LYS A 6 -6.51 6.62 0.16
N ASP A 7 -7.70 7.12 -0.14
CA ASP A 7 -8.96 6.49 0.28
C ASP A 7 -9.15 5.16 -0.45
N ILE A 8 -8.93 5.12 -1.77
CA ILE A 8 -8.95 3.91 -2.59
C ILE A 8 -7.98 2.86 -2.04
N VAL A 9 -6.71 3.23 -1.84
CA VAL A 9 -5.71 2.30 -1.28
C VAL A 9 -6.08 1.80 0.11
N LYS A 10 -6.61 2.68 0.97
CA LYS A 10 -7.03 2.32 2.32
C LYS A 10 -8.15 1.29 2.30
N TRP A 11 -9.16 1.51 1.46
CA TRP A 11 -10.28 0.58 1.33
C TRP A 11 -9.80 -0.77 0.76
N ALA A 12 -9.04 -0.78 -0.33
CA ALA A 12 -8.51 -2.01 -0.92
C ALA A 12 -7.71 -2.83 0.10
N LEU A 13 -6.82 -2.18 0.88
CA LEU A 13 -6.04 -2.83 1.92
C LEU A 13 -6.90 -3.43 3.04
N SER A 14 -8.04 -2.83 3.38
CA SER A 14 -8.96 -3.34 4.38
C SER A 14 -9.69 -4.62 3.95
N GLN A 15 -9.72 -4.91 2.65
CA GLN A 15 -10.36 -6.10 2.08
C GLN A 15 -9.44 -7.32 2.00
N VAL A 16 -8.14 -7.14 2.27
CA VAL A 16 -7.15 -8.24 2.18
C VAL A 16 -7.51 -9.38 3.12
N GLY A 17 -7.50 -10.60 2.60
CA GLY A 17 -7.91 -11.81 3.31
C GLY A 17 -9.33 -12.28 2.97
N TYR A 18 -10.14 -11.44 2.32
CA TYR A 18 -11.46 -11.87 1.83
C TYR A 18 -11.33 -13.04 0.85
N LYS A 19 -12.28 -13.97 0.90
CA LYS A 19 -12.38 -15.13 0.01
C LYS A 19 -13.80 -15.23 -0.55
N GLU A 20 -13.91 -15.70 -1.77
CA GLU A 20 -15.21 -16.08 -2.34
C GLU A 20 -15.80 -17.28 -1.60
N SER A 21 -17.09 -17.45 -1.67
CA SER A 21 -17.78 -18.57 -1.05
C SER A 21 -18.98 -19.00 -1.90
N PRO A 22 -19.06 -20.31 -2.28
CA PRO A 22 -18.06 -21.37 -2.08
C PRO A 22 -16.74 -21.12 -2.86
N PRO A 23 -15.64 -21.79 -2.50
CA PRO A 23 -14.40 -21.71 -3.29
C PRO A 23 -14.62 -22.10 -4.76
N GLY A 24 -13.99 -21.37 -5.70
CA GLY A 24 -14.12 -21.60 -7.15
C GLY A 24 -15.43 -21.09 -7.77
N SER A 25 -16.34 -20.51 -6.96
CA SER A 25 -17.67 -20.10 -7.45
C SER A 25 -17.73 -18.69 -8.04
N ASN A 26 -16.71 -17.87 -7.82
CA ASN A 26 -16.72 -16.42 -8.10
C ASN A 26 -17.88 -15.67 -7.39
N LYS A 27 -18.57 -16.32 -6.40
CA LYS A 27 -19.64 -15.67 -5.64
C LYS A 27 -19.04 -14.84 -4.51
N THR A 28 -19.28 -13.54 -4.55
CA THR A 28 -18.65 -12.58 -3.62
C THR A 28 -19.64 -11.50 -3.18
N LYS A 29 -19.34 -10.86 -2.04
CA LYS A 29 -20.05 -9.62 -1.65
C LYS A 29 -19.87 -8.51 -2.70
N TYR A 30 -18.75 -8.51 -3.42
CA TYR A 30 -18.46 -7.53 -4.48
C TYR A 30 -19.35 -7.76 -5.70
N GLY A 31 -19.48 -9.02 -6.15
CA GLY A 31 -20.37 -9.40 -7.25
C GLY A 31 -21.83 -9.09 -6.93
N LYS A 32 -22.26 -9.35 -5.66
CA LYS A 32 -23.60 -8.96 -5.20
C LYS A 32 -23.81 -7.45 -5.26
N ALA A 33 -22.88 -6.64 -4.74
CA ALA A 33 -22.96 -5.18 -4.75
C ALA A 33 -22.91 -4.59 -6.17
N TYR A 34 -22.18 -5.23 -7.07
CA TYR A 34 -22.09 -4.83 -8.47
C TYR A 34 -23.36 -5.20 -9.26
N GLY A 35 -24.07 -6.24 -8.86
CA GLY A 35 -25.20 -6.83 -9.60
C GLY A 35 -24.80 -7.88 -10.64
N LEU A 36 -23.55 -8.41 -10.55
CA LEU A 36 -23.05 -9.50 -11.39
C LEU A 36 -22.23 -10.45 -10.51
N ASN A 37 -22.88 -11.48 -9.98
CA ASN A 37 -22.28 -12.42 -9.06
C ASN A 37 -22.00 -13.77 -9.76
N GLY A 38 -20.90 -14.46 -9.36
CA GLY A 38 -20.51 -15.72 -9.98
C GLY A 38 -19.70 -15.55 -11.26
N GLN A 39 -19.15 -14.38 -11.51
CA GLN A 39 -18.28 -14.07 -12.65
C GLN A 39 -16.89 -13.64 -12.16
N PRO A 40 -15.83 -13.69 -12.99
CA PRO A 40 -14.52 -13.15 -12.65
C PRO A 40 -14.63 -11.74 -12.10
N TRP A 41 -14.03 -11.46 -10.94
CA TRP A 41 -14.36 -10.27 -10.18
C TRP A 41 -13.19 -9.33 -9.87
N CYS A 42 -12.10 -9.40 -10.63
CA CYS A 42 -10.98 -8.45 -10.45
C CYS A 42 -11.39 -7.00 -10.75
N VAL A 43 -12.07 -6.75 -11.87
CA VAL A 43 -12.60 -5.41 -12.22
C VAL A 43 -13.76 -5.01 -11.33
N ILE A 44 -14.62 -5.97 -10.96
CA ILE A 44 -15.74 -5.75 -10.04
C ILE A 44 -15.22 -5.29 -8.66
N PHE A 45 -14.14 -5.88 -8.17
CA PHE A 45 -13.49 -5.46 -6.92
C PHE A 45 -13.03 -3.99 -6.99
N VAL A 46 -12.39 -3.60 -8.09
CA VAL A 46 -11.97 -2.20 -8.30
C VAL A 46 -13.20 -1.29 -8.38
N TRP A 47 -14.24 -1.67 -9.10
CA TRP A 47 -15.46 -0.87 -9.18
C TRP A 47 -16.10 -0.64 -7.80
N VAL A 48 -16.19 -1.70 -6.97
CA VAL A 48 -16.76 -1.60 -5.61
C VAL A 48 -15.91 -0.68 -4.72
N ASP A 49 -14.58 -0.68 -4.87
CA ASP A 49 -13.71 0.26 -4.17
C ASP A 49 -14.09 1.71 -4.51
N PHE A 50 -14.21 2.02 -5.80
CA PHE A 50 -14.59 3.36 -6.24
C PHE A 50 -16.02 3.73 -5.80
N TYR A 51 -16.95 2.79 -5.84
CA TYR A 51 -18.32 2.98 -5.37
C TYR A 51 -18.37 3.27 -3.87
N ALA A 52 -17.72 2.46 -3.05
CA ALA A 52 -17.68 2.60 -1.59
C ALA A 52 -17.03 3.93 -1.16
N ASN A 53 -16.10 4.44 -1.94
CA ASN A 53 -15.44 5.73 -1.69
C ASN A 53 -16.16 6.92 -2.35
N LYS A 54 -17.39 6.74 -2.89
CA LYS A 54 -18.16 7.79 -3.59
C LYS A 54 -17.38 8.42 -4.76
N ALA A 55 -16.59 7.59 -5.44
CA ALA A 55 -15.69 7.96 -6.52
C ALA A 55 -16.09 7.35 -7.88
N SER A 56 -17.32 6.84 -8.01
CA SER A 56 -17.80 6.13 -9.22
C SER A 56 -17.56 6.90 -10.50
N ALA A 57 -17.67 8.24 -10.48
CA ALA A 57 -17.38 9.08 -11.62
C ALA A 57 -15.94 8.96 -12.16
N LEU A 58 -15.00 8.52 -11.32
CA LEU A 58 -13.61 8.30 -11.70
C LEU A 58 -13.36 6.92 -12.31
N PHE A 59 -14.28 5.98 -12.12
CA PHE A 59 -14.22 4.66 -12.71
C PHE A 59 -15.06 4.64 -13.99
N TYR A 60 -14.42 4.37 -15.11
CA TYR A 60 -15.09 4.18 -16.42
C TYR A 60 -16.10 5.30 -16.78
N GLY A 61 -15.81 6.55 -16.39
CA GLY A 61 -16.70 7.70 -16.61
C GLY A 61 -18.03 7.64 -15.85
N GLY A 62 -18.06 6.95 -14.74
CA GLY A 62 -19.28 6.74 -13.92
C GLY A 62 -20.12 5.54 -14.37
N LYS A 63 -19.74 4.88 -15.45
CA LYS A 63 -20.40 3.67 -15.97
C LYS A 63 -19.87 2.41 -15.29
N LYS A 64 -20.42 1.25 -15.66
CA LYS A 64 -19.98 -0.06 -15.21
C LYS A 64 -19.29 -0.83 -16.35
N THR A 65 -18.23 -1.55 -16.01
CA THR A 65 -17.67 -2.65 -16.79
C THR A 65 -17.09 -3.67 -15.84
N ALA A 66 -17.18 -4.94 -16.18
CA ALA A 66 -16.51 -6.04 -15.46
C ALA A 66 -15.34 -6.61 -16.28
N TYR A 67 -15.00 -5.99 -17.43
CA TYR A 67 -14.05 -6.48 -18.40
C TYR A 67 -12.78 -5.63 -18.44
N CYS A 68 -11.62 -6.25 -18.21
CA CYS A 68 -10.32 -5.56 -18.16
C CYS A 68 -9.98 -4.79 -19.44
N PRO A 69 -10.15 -5.36 -20.66
CA PRO A 69 -9.85 -4.65 -21.90
C PRO A 69 -10.68 -3.40 -22.11
N ASP A 70 -11.96 -3.39 -21.70
CA ASP A 70 -12.81 -2.21 -21.82
C ASP A 70 -12.33 -1.10 -20.89
N LEU A 71 -12.02 -1.45 -19.63
CA LEU A 71 -11.53 -0.48 -18.66
C LEU A 71 -10.20 0.12 -19.10
N TRP A 72 -9.29 -0.69 -19.64
CA TRP A 72 -8.01 -0.26 -20.19
C TRP A 72 -8.20 0.69 -21.39
N ARG A 73 -9.01 0.30 -22.37
CA ARG A 73 -9.31 1.12 -23.57
C ARG A 73 -9.90 2.48 -23.19
N TYR A 74 -10.85 2.49 -22.25
CA TYR A 74 -11.43 3.72 -21.75
C TYR A 74 -10.38 4.69 -21.24
N TYR A 75 -9.55 4.27 -20.32
CA TYR A 75 -8.54 5.15 -19.73
C TYR A 75 -7.45 5.54 -20.72
N LYS A 76 -7.10 4.66 -21.64
CA LYS A 76 -6.14 4.96 -22.73
C LYS A 76 -6.69 6.07 -23.62
N ALA A 77 -7.95 5.99 -24.03
CA ALA A 77 -8.62 7.03 -24.82
C ALA A 77 -8.69 8.39 -24.09
N HIS A 78 -8.79 8.37 -22.76
CA HIS A 78 -8.80 9.58 -21.91
C HIS A 78 -7.39 10.07 -21.50
N LYS A 79 -6.32 9.55 -22.11
CA LYS A 79 -4.91 9.94 -21.85
C LYS A 79 -4.51 9.80 -20.37
N GLN A 80 -5.06 8.80 -19.67
CA GLN A 80 -4.77 8.51 -18.26
C GLN A 80 -3.89 7.26 -18.10
N ALA A 81 -3.56 6.57 -19.19
CA ALA A 81 -2.72 5.39 -19.21
C ALA A 81 -1.24 5.76 -19.45
N PHE A 82 -0.34 4.97 -18.85
CA PHE A 82 1.12 5.09 -19.04
C PHE A 82 1.80 3.73 -18.79
N LYS A 83 3.04 3.54 -19.32
CA LYS A 83 3.78 2.28 -19.20
C LYS A 83 4.94 2.34 -18.19
N ASP A 84 5.49 3.51 -17.93
CA ASP A 84 6.68 3.66 -17.09
C ASP A 84 6.38 3.31 -15.62
N ILE A 85 6.86 2.13 -15.18
CA ILE A 85 6.71 1.66 -13.80
C ILE A 85 7.31 2.61 -12.76
N LYS A 86 8.35 3.39 -13.12
CA LYS A 86 8.97 4.37 -12.21
C LYS A 86 7.99 5.48 -11.83
N LYS A 87 7.00 5.76 -12.68
CA LYS A 87 5.95 6.76 -12.44
C LYS A 87 4.77 6.24 -11.64
N ALA A 88 4.67 4.92 -11.41
CA ALA A 88 3.56 4.32 -10.68
C ALA A 88 3.51 4.81 -9.23
N LYS A 89 2.31 5.15 -8.77
CA LYS A 89 2.03 5.70 -7.44
C LYS A 89 0.90 4.94 -6.75
N PRO A 90 0.80 4.99 -5.42
CA PRO A 90 -0.37 4.45 -4.72
C PRO A 90 -1.68 5.05 -5.26
N GLY A 91 -2.65 4.19 -5.51
CA GLY A 91 -3.93 4.51 -6.12
C GLY A 91 -3.99 4.34 -7.63
N ASP A 92 -2.86 4.18 -8.32
CA ASP A 92 -2.89 3.81 -9.73
C ASP A 92 -3.48 2.40 -9.90
N LEU A 93 -4.25 2.19 -10.95
CA LEU A 93 -4.63 0.86 -11.38
C LEU A 93 -3.50 0.28 -12.23
N VAL A 94 -3.18 -0.98 -12.05
CA VAL A 94 -2.19 -1.71 -12.85
C VAL A 94 -2.89 -2.83 -13.60
N PHE A 95 -2.64 -2.91 -14.90
CA PHE A 95 -3.17 -3.91 -15.79
C PHE A 95 -2.10 -4.93 -16.13
N PHE A 96 -2.48 -6.19 -16.08
CA PHE A 96 -1.58 -7.31 -16.32
C PHE A 96 -1.90 -8.00 -17.64
N ASP A 97 -0.86 -8.36 -18.34
CA ASP A 97 -0.87 -9.13 -19.58
C ASP A 97 0.06 -10.32 -19.36
N TRP A 98 -0.55 -11.47 -19.04
CA TRP A 98 0.20 -12.66 -18.65
C TRP A 98 0.83 -13.40 -19.82
N ASN A 99 0.23 -13.26 -21.00
CA ASN A 99 0.64 -13.98 -22.22
C ASN A 99 1.38 -13.08 -23.23
N GLY A 100 1.49 -11.76 -22.97
CA GLY A 100 2.23 -10.82 -23.79
C GLY A 100 1.53 -10.41 -25.10
N ASN A 101 0.22 -10.63 -25.21
CA ASN A 101 -0.56 -10.34 -26.45
C ASN A 101 -1.05 -8.90 -26.54
N GLY A 102 -0.77 -8.05 -25.58
CA GLY A 102 -1.19 -6.64 -25.54
C GLY A 102 -2.61 -6.42 -25.00
N THR A 103 -3.27 -7.47 -24.54
CA THR A 103 -4.64 -7.41 -23.97
C THR A 103 -4.59 -7.70 -22.48
N PRO A 104 -5.14 -6.84 -21.60
CA PRO A 104 -5.07 -7.08 -20.18
C PRO A 104 -6.09 -8.13 -19.74
N GLU A 105 -5.63 -9.10 -18.95
CA GLU A 105 -6.46 -10.17 -18.40
C GLU A 105 -6.82 -9.92 -16.93
N HIS A 106 -6.07 -9.07 -16.25
CA HIS A 106 -6.24 -8.80 -14.82
C HIS A 106 -5.95 -7.33 -14.47
N VAL A 107 -6.49 -6.90 -13.33
CA VAL A 107 -6.28 -5.55 -12.79
C VAL A 107 -6.08 -5.58 -11.29
N GLY A 108 -5.19 -4.72 -10.80
CA GLY A 108 -4.96 -4.48 -9.38
C GLY A 108 -4.82 -3.01 -9.05
N ILE A 109 -4.76 -2.71 -7.75
CA ILE A 109 -4.56 -1.36 -7.23
C ILE A 109 -3.15 -1.28 -6.64
N VAL A 110 -2.32 -0.37 -7.13
CA VAL A 110 -0.99 -0.13 -6.58
C VAL A 110 -1.10 0.50 -5.19
N TYR A 111 -0.47 -0.12 -4.17
CA TYR A 111 -0.38 0.50 -2.84
C TYR A 111 1.04 0.94 -2.48
N LYS A 112 2.06 0.45 -3.20
CA LYS A 112 3.46 0.85 -3.02
C LYS A 112 4.27 0.59 -4.29
N ASN A 113 5.17 1.51 -4.63
CA ASN A 113 6.20 1.31 -5.65
C ASN A 113 7.57 1.25 -4.95
N PRO A 114 8.16 0.05 -4.74
CA PRO A 114 9.45 -0.08 -4.08
C PRO A 114 10.64 0.21 -5.01
N GLY A 115 10.40 0.41 -6.33
CA GLY A 115 11.46 0.45 -7.33
C GLY A 115 11.95 -0.94 -7.76
N GLY A 116 13.09 -0.99 -8.47
CA GLY A 116 13.68 -2.26 -8.92
C GLY A 116 12.83 -3.06 -9.92
N GLY A 117 11.95 -2.40 -10.67
CA GLY A 117 11.06 -3.06 -11.62
C GLY A 117 9.84 -3.75 -11.00
N TYR A 118 9.51 -3.44 -9.75
CA TYR A 118 8.38 -4.04 -9.03
C TYR A 118 7.37 -2.99 -8.56
N VAL A 119 6.12 -3.40 -8.49
CA VAL A 119 5.05 -2.73 -7.72
C VAL A 119 4.45 -3.70 -6.71
N LYS A 120 3.89 -3.14 -5.62
CA LYS A 120 3.06 -3.87 -4.66
C LYS A 120 1.61 -3.47 -4.84
N THR A 121 0.75 -4.46 -5.00
CA THR A 121 -0.65 -4.32 -5.38
C THR A 121 -1.59 -4.96 -4.37
N VAL A 122 -2.83 -4.48 -4.32
CA VAL A 122 -3.96 -5.24 -3.80
C VAL A 122 -4.80 -5.68 -4.99
N GLU A 123 -5.09 -6.95 -5.06
CA GLU A 123 -5.79 -7.57 -6.18
C GLU A 123 -6.96 -8.41 -5.68
N GLY A 124 -8.12 -8.25 -6.31
CA GLY A 124 -9.28 -9.12 -6.14
C GLY A 124 -9.20 -10.29 -7.13
N ASN A 125 -9.83 -11.40 -6.80
CA ASN A 125 -9.87 -12.61 -7.61
C ASN A 125 -8.50 -13.23 -7.95
N THR A 126 -7.58 -13.23 -7.01
CA THR A 126 -6.22 -13.76 -7.17
C THR A 126 -5.89 -14.74 -6.05
N SER A 127 -4.89 -15.61 -6.26
CA SER A 127 -4.30 -16.46 -5.23
C SER A 127 -2.81 -16.71 -5.49
N THR A 128 -2.18 -17.53 -4.68
CA THR A 128 -0.79 -17.96 -4.91
C THR A 128 -0.66 -18.91 -6.11
N SER A 129 -1.72 -19.67 -6.40
CA SER A 129 -1.79 -20.65 -7.49
C SER A 129 -2.46 -20.12 -8.76
N SER A 130 -3.24 -19.03 -8.67
CA SER A 130 -3.88 -18.40 -9.82
C SER A 130 -3.79 -16.88 -9.74
N ASN A 131 -3.36 -16.25 -10.82
CA ASN A 131 -3.14 -14.81 -10.86
C ASN A 131 -4.42 -14.00 -11.08
N ASP A 132 -5.41 -14.56 -11.78
CA ASP A 132 -6.58 -13.86 -12.35
C ASP A 132 -7.93 -14.50 -11.99
N ASN A 133 -7.93 -15.71 -11.44
CA ASN A 133 -9.14 -16.40 -10.98
C ASN A 133 -8.87 -17.22 -9.70
N GLY A 134 -8.28 -16.57 -8.69
CA GLY A 134 -7.84 -17.22 -7.46
C GLY A 134 -8.78 -17.06 -6.26
N GLY A 135 -9.93 -16.41 -6.45
CA GLY A 135 -11.01 -16.34 -5.46
C GLY A 135 -10.71 -15.54 -4.19
N ARG A 136 -9.64 -14.75 -4.14
CA ARG A 136 -9.22 -14.02 -2.93
C ARG A 136 -8.87 -12.56 -3.19
N VAL A 137 -8.90 -11.76 -2.13
CA VAL A 137 -8.25 -10.43 -2.12
C VAL A 137 -6.89 -10.56 -1.44
N MET A 138 -5.83 -10.27 -2.18
CA MET A 138 -4.45 -10.44 -1.68
C MET A 138 -3.57 -9.24 -1.97
N LYS A 139 -2.55 -9.06 -1.13
CA LYS A 139 -1.36 -8.26 -1.47
C LYS A 139 -0.44 -9.09 -2.37
N ARG A 140 -0.02 -8.49 -3.47
CA ARG A 140 0.91 -9.13 -4.40
C ARG A 140 2.14 -8.24 -4.63
N LYS A 141 3.24 -8.85 -5.09
CA LYS A 141 4.42 -8.16 -5.62
C LYS A 141 4.54 -8.55 -7.08
N ARG A 142 4.46 -7.58 -7.98
CA ARG A 142 4.41 -7.81 -9.43
C ARG A 142 5.61 -7.18 -10.12
N HIS A 143 6.26 -7.94 -10.98
CA HIS A 143 7.38 -7.48 -11.78
C HIS A 143 6.87 -6.84 -13.08
N LYS A 144 7.65 -5.92 -13.65
CA LYS A 144 7.31 -5.19 -14.89
C LYS A 144 7.07 -6.09 -16.10
N SER A 145 7.64 -7.30 -16.12
CA SER A 145 7.52 -8.24 -17.25
C SER A 145 6.10 -8.73 -17.50
N VAL A 146 5.21 -8.64 -16.53
CA VAL A 146 3.80 -9.08 -16.64
C VAL A 146 2.84 -7.90 -16.62
N ILE A 147 3.34 -6.67 -16.69
CA ILE A 147 2.54 -5.44 -16.60
C ILE A 147 2.37 -4.82 -17.99
N LEU A 148 1.14 -4.77 -18.47
CA LEU A 148 0.78 -4.05 -19.69
C LEU A 148 0.97 -2.54 -19.51
N GLY A 149 0.55 -2.02 -18.37
CA GLY A 149 0.65 -0.61 -18.04
C GLY A 149 -0.15 -0.21 -16.81
N PHE A 150 -0.19 1.08 -16.57
CA PHE A 150 -0.84 1.72 -15.43
C PHE A 150 -1.85 2.75 -15.89
N VAL A 151 -2.82 3.01 -15.03
CA VAL A 151 -3.81 4.06 -15.22
C VAL A 151 -3.87 4.90 -13.97
N ARG A 152 -3.89 6.22 -14.13
CA ARG A 152 -4.08 7.16 -13.02
C ARG A 152 -5.42 7.86 -13.12
N PRO A 153 -6.45 7.43 -12.38
CA PRO A 153 -7.70 8.16 -12.27
C PRO A 153 -7.46 9.58 -11.77
N LYS A 154 -8.32 10.52 -12.22
CA LYS A 154 -8.20 11.94 -11.83
C LYS A 154 -8.71 12.18 -10.41
N TYR A 155 -8.04 11.61 -9.41
CA TYR A 155 -8.37 11.81 -8.00
C TYR A 155 -8.32 13.28 -7.58
N LYS A 156 -9.14 13.64 -6.58
CA LYS A 156 -8.94 14.93 -5.91
C LYS A 156 -7.54 14.98 -5.30
N LYS A 157 -6.87 16.08 -5.52
CA LYS A 157 -5.66 16.38 -4.74
C LYS A 157 -6.09 16.47 -3.27
N PRO A 158 -5.35 15.87 -2.33
CA PRO A 158 -5.65 16.04 -0.91
C PRO A 158 -5.72 17.54 -0.63
N LYS A 159 -6.78 18.00 0.04
CA LYS A 159 -6.81 19.38 0.52
C LYS A 159 -5.53 19.58 1.32
N LYS A 160 -4.66 20.50 0.88
CA LYS A 160 -3.68 21.05 1.80
C LYS A 160 -4.51 21.64 2.94
N THR A 161 -4.51 21.00 4.08
CA THR A 161 -4.97 21.63 5.31
C THR A 161 -4.01 22.80 5.48
N LEU A 162 -4.47 23.99 5.13
CA LEU A 162 -3.81 25.23 5.48
C LEU A 162 -3.94 25.32 7.01
N ILE A 163 -3.02 24.69 7.71
CA ILE A 163 -2.63 25.18 9.01
C ILE A 163 -2.06 26.55 8.66
N LYS A 164 -2.78 27.62 9.06
CA LYS A 164 -2.24 28.97 9.02
C LYS A 164 -0.92 28.91 9.78
N ALA A 165 0.17 28.81 9.04
CA ALA A 165 1.51 29.05 9.51
C ALA A 165 1.87 30.38 8.90
N ASP A 166 2.12 31.35 9.76
CA ASP A 166 2.67 32.63 9.39
C ASP A 166 3.83 32.44 8.42
N SER A 167 3.85 33.34 7.46
CA SER A 167 4.80 33.48 6.38
C SER A 167 6.25 33.27 6.81
N ALA A 168 6.87 32.20 6.38
CA ALA A 168 8.27 32.15 5.96
C ALA A 168 8.54 30.88 5.16
N SER A 169 8.52 31.02 3.86
CA SER A 169 8.95 29.98 2.93
C SER A 169 10.44 29.70 3.11
N LYS A 170 10.78 28.51 3.61
CA LYS A 170 12.08 27.90 3.37
C LYS A 170 11.87 26.43 3.02
N LYS A 171 12.34 26.01 1.84
CA LYS A 171 12.51 24.62 1.43
C LYS A 171 13.07 23.83 2.62
N LYS A 172 12.29 23.01 3.31
CA LYS A 172 12.81 22.10 4.33
C LYS A 172 13.58 21.01 3.61
N LYS A 173 14.90 21.19 3.45
CA LYS A 173 15.84 20.06 3.40
C LYS A 173 15.47 19.12 4.55
N ALA A 174 15.42 17.82 4.30
CA ALA A 174 15.25 16.81 5.34
C ALA A 174 16.26 17.13 6.45
N LYS A 175 15.75 17.51 7.63
CA LYS A 175 16.59 17.88 8.78
C LYS A 175 17.37 16.62 9.14
N LYS A 176 18.67 16.64 8.91
CA LYS A 176 19.56 15.54 9.28
C LYS A 176 19.41 15.33 10.78
N ILE A 177 18.83 14.18 11.17
CA ILE A 177 18.63 13.88 12.60
C ILE A 177 20.00 13.76 13.23
N ASP A 178 20.26 14.58 14.22
CA ASP A 178 21.48 14.48 15.02
C ASP A 178 21.30 13.39 16.08
N TYR A 179 21.68 12.19 15.73
CA TYR A 179 21.54 11.03 16.61
C TYR A 179 22.34 11.14 17.93
N LYS A 180 23.35 12.04 18.00
CA LYS A 180 24.14 12.32 19.20
C LYS A 180 23.34 13.08 20.26
N LYS A 181 22.27 13.81 19.81
CA LYS A 181 21.37 14.57 20.71
C LYS A 181 20.18 13.75 21.18
N LEU A 182 20.00 12.52 20.71
CA LEU A 182 18.95 11.64 21.21
C LEU A 182 19.35 11.02 22.56
N PRO A 183 18.36 10.77 23.46
CA PRO A 183 18.67 10.23 24.77
C PRO A 183 19.30 8.85 24.68
N ILE A 184 20.30 8.59 25.47
CA ILE A 184 20.82 7.23 25.68
C ILE A 184 19.81 6.49 26.55
N LEU A 185 19.30 5.35 26.05
CA LEU A 185 18.34 4.52 26.78
C LEU A 185 18.99 3.19 27.15
N LYS A 186 18.85 2.81 28.40
CA LYS A 186 19.36 1.56 28.99
C LYS A 186 18.36 1.06 30.02
N GLU A 187 18.60 -0.08 30.61
CA GLU A 187 17.79 -0.58 31.71
C GLU A 187 17.58 0.49 32.79
N GLY A 188 16.37 0.59 33.29
CA GLY A 188 15.92 1.65 34.20
C GLY A 188 15.41 2.94 33.51
N SER A 189 15.71 3.17 32.24
CA SER A 189 15.17 4.33 31.50
C SER A 189 13.65 4.27 31.39
N ARG A 190 12.98 5.45 31.45
CA ARG A 190 11.51 5.55 31.39
C ARG A 190 11.06 6.67 30.46
N GLY A 191 9.81 6.57 29.96
CA GLY A 191 9.12 7.65 29.28
C GLY A 191 8.91 7.45 27.78
N LYS A 192 8.63 8.57 27.07
CA LYS A 192 8.19 8.54 25.65
C LYS A 192 9.22 7.93 24.70
N ALA A 193 10.50 8.15 24.92
CA ALA A 193 11.57 7.58 24.10
C ALA A 193 11.64 6.06 24.24
N VAL A 194 11.43 5.53 25.45
CA VAL A 194 11.35 4.09 25.70
C VAL A 194 10.12 3.49 25.00
N LYS A 195 8.95 4.11 25.12
CA LYS A 195 7.74 3.68 24.38
C LYS A 195 7.98 3.63 22.86
N TYR A 196 8.73 4.58 22.34
CA TYR A 196 9.04 4.64 20.92
C TYR A 196 9.89 3.44 20.48
N ILE A 197 11.00 3.14 21.20
CA ILE A 197 11.86 1.99 20.82
C ILE A 197 11.14 0.66 21.02
N GLN A 198 10.33 0.52 22.05
CA GLN A 198 9.51 -0.68 22.27
C GLN A 198 8.57 -0.95 21.10
N LYS A 199 7.89 0.08 20.57
CA LYS A 199 7.07 -0.03 19.34
C LYS A 199 7.91 -0.48 18.14
N LYS A 200 9.10 0.11 17.96
CA LYS A 200 10.01 -0.26 16.87
C LYS A 200 10.51 -1.71 16.99
N LEU A 201 10.73 -2.17 18.20
CA LEU A 201 11.16 -3.53 18.52
C LEU A 201 9.99 -4.53 18.63
N LYS A 202 8.74 -4.09 18.31
CA LYS A 202 7.50 -4.89 18.41
C LYS A 202 7.25 -5.45 19.82
N LYS A 203 7.56 -4.66 20.83
CA LYS A 203 7.28 -4.94 22.25
C LYS A 203 6.12 -4.08 22.75
N LYS A 204 5.47 -4.52 23.85
CA LYS A 204 4.43 -3.72 24.53
C LYS A 204 5.03 -2.37 24.95
N PRO A 205 4.46 -1.23 24.53
CA PRO A 205 5.04 0.08 24.78
C PRO A 205 4.61 0.62 26.15
N ASP A 206 5.04 -0.02 27.24
CA ASP A 206 4.77 0.41 28.60
C ASP A 206 5.60 1.64 29.02
N GLY A 207 6.70 1.90 28.32
CA GLY A 207 7.57 3.03 28.58
C GLY A 207 8.60 2.78 29.69
N ILE A 208 8.81 1.53 30.09
CA ILE A 208 9.78 1.11 31.08
C ILE A 208 10.84 0.24 30.39
N PHE A 209 12.09 0.66 30.41
CA PHE A 209 13.20 -0.10 29.86
C PHE A 209 13.66 -1.15 30.90
N GLY A 210 12.97 -2.26 30.94
CA GLY A 210 13.33 -3.40 31.79
C GLY A 210 14.06 -4.50 31.01
N PRO A 211 14.35 -5.66 31.65
CA PRO A 211 15.12 -6.77 31.07
C PRO A 211 14.56 -7.26 29.72
N ALA A 212 13.23 -7.29 29.56
CA ALA A 212 12.59 -7.69 28.31
C ALA A 212 12.88 -6.71 27.15
N THR A 213 12.96 -5.41 27.45
CA THR A 213 13.33 -4.37 26.48
C THR A 213 14.81 -4.46 26.14
N GLU A 214 15.66 -4.64 27.12
CA GLU A 214 17.12 -4.83 26.94
C GLU A 214 17.42 -6.05 26.05
N LYS A 215 16.83 -7.20 26.36
CA LYS A 215 16.95 -8.42 25.53
C LYS A 215 16.54 -8.17 24.08
N ALA A 216 15.46 -7.41 23.86
CA ALA A 216 15.02 -7.04 22.53
C ALA A 216 15.98 -6.09 21.80
N VAL A 217 16.59 -5.15 22.53
CA VAL A 217 17.65 -4.26 22.02
C VAL A 217 18.89 -5.05 21.63
N LYS A 218 19.39 -5.93 22.49
CA LYS A 218 20.54 -6.81 22.19
C LYS A 218 20.30 -7.66 20.94
N LYS A 219 19.11 -8.26 20.83
CA LYS A 219 18.73 -9.04 19.63
C LYS A 219 18.70 -8.17 18.37
N PHE A 220 18.18 -6.96 18.48
CA PHE A 220 18.15 -6.00 17.38
C PHE A 220 19.56 -5.58 16.95
N GLN A 221 20.41 -5.24 17.91
CA GLN A 221 21.81 -4.85 17.69
C GLN A 221 22.58 -5.97 16.98
N LYS A 222 22.52 -7.22 17.48
CA LYS A 222 23.13 -8.39 16.84
C LYS A 222 22.66 -8.57 15.39
N LYS A 223 21.36 -8.42 15.15
CA LYS A 223 20.77 -8.56 13.79
C LYS A 223 21.28 -7.50 12.82
N HIS A 224 21.68 -6.34 13.31
CA HIS A 224 22.13 -5.21 12.47
C HIS A 224 23.66 -4.94 12.55
N GLY A 225 24.44 -5.91 13.03
CA GLY A 225 25.91 -5.82 13.07
C GLY A 225 26.43 -4.78 14.07
N LEU A 226 25.65 -4.45 15.10
CA LEU A 226 26.09 -3.61 16.21
C LEU A 226 26.54 -4.46 17.39
N THR A 227 27.40 -3.89 18.25
CA THR A 227 27.74 -4.49 19.56
C THR A 227 26.44 -4.66 20.36
N PRO A 228 26.11 -5.90 20.81
CA PRO A 228 24.86 -6.19 21.51
C PRO A 228 24.94 -5.84 23.00
N ASP A 229 25.24 -4.57 23.31
CA ASP A 229 25.40 -4.04 24.67
C ASP A 229 24.08 -3.79 25.41
N GLY A 230 22.94 -3.77 24.67
CA GLY A 230 21.63 -3.50 25.24
C GLY A 230 21.35 -2.01 25.42
N ILE A 231 22.26 -1.12 25.00
CA ILE A 231 22.13 0.32 25.14
C ILE A 231 21.70 0.96 23.81
N VAL A 232 20.67 1.78 23.84
CA VAL A 232 20.24 2.53 22.66
C VAL A 232 20.99 3.86 22.62
N GLY A 233 22.22 3.81 22.13
CA GLY A 233 23.06 4.96 21.84
C GLY A 233 22.90 5.47 20.38
N PRO A 234 23.72 6.45 19.94
CA PRO A 234 23.62 7.08 18.61
C PRO A 234 23.60 6.09 17.45
N ASN A 235 24.44 5.04 17.50
CA ASN A 235 24.51 4.03 16.45
C ASN A 235 23.24 3.17 16.39
N THR A 236 22.69 2.79 17.53
CA THR A 236 21.43 2.05 17.62
C THR A 236 20.25 2.91 17.17
N TRP A 237 20.20 4.18 17.57
CA TRP A 237 19.21 5.14 17.11
C TRP A 237 19.22 5.33 15.60
N LYS A 238 20.39 5.45 14.99
CA LYS A 238 20.55 5.62 13.54
C LYS A 238 19.88 4.51 12.73
N ILE A 239 19.81 3.30 13.27
CA ILE A 239 19.18 2.14 12.62
C ILE A 239 17.71 2.01 12.99
N LEU A 240 17.32 2.29 14.24
CA LEU A 240 15.94 2.23 14.71
C LEU A 240 15.01 3.27 14.06
N ILE A 241 15.54 4.42 13.66
CA ILE A 241 14.77 5.53 13.09
C ILE A 241 14.66 5.44 11.56
N LYS A 242 15.51 4.65 10.91
CA LYS A 242 15.36 4.31 9.49
C LYS A 242 14.12 3.46 9.26
#